data_474f930c1fe1615f8f0e4a69921817dd
#
_entry.id   474f930c1fe1615f8f0e4a69921817dd
#
_cell.length_a   1.000
_cell.length_b   1.000
_cell.length_c   1.000
_cell.angle_alpha   90.00
_cell.angle_beta   90.00
_cell.angle_gamma   90.00
#
_symmetry.space_group_name_H-M   'P 1'
#
loop_
_entity.id
_entity.type
_entity.pdbx_description
1 polymer ?
#
loop_
_entity_poly.entity_id
_entity_poly.type
_entity_poly.pdbx_seq_one_letter_code
_entity_poly.pdbx_strand_id
1 'polypeptide(L)'
;MKNKPHKLFISYSSKDAEYMKAFVDLLVTIGVHKNQITCTSVPQCNIPVGCNIYDWLAKQFQMSNIHVVYAFSDNYYSSVATLNEMGAAWVMRCKWTGLLLPGFIFDKLAGCIDKNQICIKLDDPDIITLKQRLRQFRDDIIKEFGLESIDEDEWEEKRDDFLNKIKIIAQKKDIEITSSE
;
A
#
# COMPACT_ATOMS: atom_id res chain seq x y z
N MET A 1 -14.92 23.65 -11.16
CA MET A 1 -14.86 22.17 -11.14
C MET A 1 -14.79 21.76 -9.69
N LYS A 2 -15.71 20.90 -9.19
CA LYS A 2 -15.61 20.40 -7.79
C LYS A 2 -14.34 19.58 -7.68
N ASN A 3 -13.48 19.95 -6.70
CA ASN A 3 -12.27 19.19 -6.41
C ASN A 3 -12.70 17.78 -5.97
N LYS A 4 -12.27 16.74 -6.68
CA LYS A 4 -12.56 15.35 -6.30
C LYS A 4 -11.83 15.03 -5.00
N PRO A 5 -12.44 14.29 -4.07
CA PRO A 5 -11.76 13.86 -2.85
C PRO A 5 -10.58 12.94 -3.17
N HIS A 6 -9.51 13.05 -2.39
CA HIS A 6 -8.36 12.14 -2.49
C HIS A 6 -8.67 10.84 -1.74
N LYS A 7 -8.30 9.72 -2.34
CA LYS A 7 -8.42 8.38 -1.75
C LYS A 7 -7.20 7.52 -2.05
N LEU A 8 -6.82 6.72 -1.07
CA LEU A 8 -5.83 5.64 -1.23
C LEU A 8 -6.56 4.33 -1.54
N PHE A 9 -6.12 3.65 -2.57
CA PHE A 9 -6.52 2.29 -2.89
C PHE A 9 -5.32 1.37 -2.73
N ILE A 10 -5.37 0.43 -1.79
CA ILE A 10 -4.30 -0.52 -1.53
C ILE A 10 -4.61 -1.81 -2.27
N SER A 11 -3.87 -2.06 -3.35
CA SER A 11 -3.94 -3.28 -4.15
C SER A 11 -2.89 -4.28 -3.64
N TYR A 12 -3.34 -5.43 -3.15
CA TYR A 12 -2.51 -6.45 -2.52
C TYR A 12 -3.16 -7.83 -2.60
N SER A 13 -2.38 -8.89 -2.48
CA SER A 13 -2.91 -10.24 -2.32
C SER A 13 -3.44 -10.47 -0.91
N SER A 14 -4.60 -11.12 -0.76
CA SER A 14 -5.18 -11.45 0.55
C SER A 14 -4.22 -12.23 1.47
N LYS A 15 -3.27 -12.98 0.89
CA LYS A 15 -2.22 -13.67 1.63
C LYS A 15 -1.22 -12.73 2.31
N ASP A 16 -1.20 -11.47 1.92
CA ASP A 16 -0.31 -10.43 2.45
C ASP A 16 -1.04 -9.43 3.36
N ALA A 17 -2.25 -9.77 3.79
CA ALA A 17 -3.14 -8.92 4.57
C ALA A 17 -2.52 -8.38 5.87
N GLU A 18 -1.66 -9.15 6.54
CA GLU A 18 -1.02 -8.73 7.79
C GLU A 18 -0.08 -7.52 7.59
N TYR A 19 0.69 -7.52 6.49
CA TYR A 19 1.53 -6.36 6.12
C TYR A 19 0.68 -5.12 5.88
N MET A 20 -0.46 -5.30 5.19
CA MET A 20 -1.33 -4.16 4.85
C MET A 20 -2.09 -3.62 6.04
N LYS A 21 -2.42 -4.44 7.04
CA LYS A 21 -2.95 -3.95 8.32
C LYS A 21 -1.95 -3.02 9.01
N ALA A 22 -0.68 -3.44 9.11
CA ALA A 22 0.37 -2.60 9.69
C ALA A 22 0.58 -1.30 8.89
N PHE A 23 0.49 -1.36 7.56
CA PHE A 23 0.63 -0.19 6.71
C PHE A 23 -0.56 0.78 6.84
N VAL A 24 -1.80 0.27 6.96
CA VAL A 24 -2.98 1.11 7.21
C VAL A 24 -2.86 1.82 8.56
N ASP A 25 -2.36 1.15 9.60
CA ASP A 25 -2.11 1.78 10.89
C ASP A 25 -1.12 2.95 10.76
N LEU A 26 -0.05 2.79 9.98
CA LEU A 26 0.91 3.87 9.68
C LEU A 26 0.24 5.03 8.94
N LEU A 27 -0.61 4.76 7.94
CA LEU A 27 -1.34 5.79 7.20
C LEU A 27 -2.29 6.59 8.11
N VAL A 28 -2.96 5.91 9.03
CA VAL A 28 -3.85 6.57 10.01
C VAL A 28 -3.05 7.48 10.94
N THR A 29 -1.86 7.08 11.34
CA THR A 29 -0.96 7.89 12.18
C THR A 29 -0.59 9.22 11.51
N ILE A 30 -0.38 9.24 10.20
CA ILE A 30 -0.09 10.48 9.46
C ILE A 30 -1.34 11.30 9.11
N GLY A 31 -2.51 10.95 9.67
CA GLY A 31 -3.74 11.70 9.54
C GLY A 31 -4.67 11.27 8.40
N VAL A 32 -4.36 10.21 7.65
CA VAL A 32 -5.29 9.70 6.62
C VAL A 32 -6.49 9.05 7.30
N HIS A 33 -7.68 9.55 7.03
CA HIS A 33 -8.90 8.97 7.60
C HIS A 33 -9.21 7.60 6.96
N LYS A 34 -9.70 6.66 7.76
CA LYS A 34 -10.05 5.30 7.29
C LYS A 34 -11.04 5.28 6.12
N ASN A 35 -11.95 6.25 6.05
CA ASN A 35 -12.89 6.39 4.93
C ASN A 35 -12.24 6.87 3.62
N GLN A 36 -10.99 7.37 3.68
CA GLN A 36 -10.16 7.72 2.53
C GLN A 36 -9.28 6.56 2.08
N ILE A 37 -9.25 5.46 2.82
CA ILE A 37 -8.46 4.26 2.50
C ILE A 37 -9.41 3.14 2.07
N THR A 38 -9.09 2.47 0.97
CA THR A 38 -9.71 1.21 0.57
C THR A 38 -8.69 0.11 0.73
N CYS A 39 -8.94 -0.79 1.69
CA CYS A 39 -8.13 -1.96 1.99
C CYS A 39 -9.04 -3.08 2.48
N THR A 40 -9.20 -4.13 1.68
CA THR A 40 -10.22 -5.18 1.93
C THR A 40 -9.95 -6.04 3.17
N SER A 41 -8.72 -6.04 3.70
CA SER A 41 -8.38 -6.74 4.95
C SER A 41 -8.67 -5.95 6.23
N VAL A 42 -9.03 -4.67 6.11
CA VAL A 42 -9.31 -3.80 7.25
C VAL A 42 -10.79 -3.44 7.26
N PRO A 43 -11.59 -3.89 8.25
CA PRO A 43 -13.06 -3.76 8.21
C PRO A 43 -13.59 -2.35 7.99
N GLN A 44 -12.90 -1.34 8.52
CA GLN A 44 -13.31 0.07 8.40
C GLN A 44 -12.85 0.72 7.08
N CYS A 45 -12.04 0.01 6.29
CA CYS A 45 -11.53 0.43 4.98
C CYS A 45 -12.04 -0.48 3.87
N ASN A 46 -13.00 -1.37 4.18
CA ASN A 46 -13.49 -2.39 3.27
C ASN A 46 -14.57 -1.87 2.32
N ILE A 47 -14.80 -2.63 1.26
CA ILE A 47 -15.91 -2.41 0.33
C ILE A 47 -17.23 -2.76 1.04
N PRO A 48 -18.30 -1.95 0.89
CA PRO A 48 -19.58 -2.23 1.54
C PRO A 48 -20.16 -3.58 1.16
N VAL A 49 -20.77 -4.28 2.12
CA VAL A 49 -21.46 -5.55 1.88
C VAL A 49 -22.55 -5.38 0.84
N GLY A 50 -22.66 -6.32 -0.08
CA GLY A 50 -23.67 -6.31 -1.16
C GLY A 50 -23.26 -5.53 -2.41
N CYS A 51 -22.12 -4.85 -2.41
CA CYS A 51 -21.60 -4.20 -3.60
C CYS A 51 -20.83 -5.19 -4.49
N ASN A 52 -20.99 -5.07 -5.82
CA ASN A 52 -20.05 -5.68 -6.75
C ASN A 52 -18.71 -4.93 -6.64
N ILE A 53 -17.62 -5.67 -6.42
CA ILE A 53 -16.28 -5.10 -6.18
C ILE A 53 -15.83 -4.24 -7.36
N TYR A 54 -15.99 -4.73 -8.59
CA TYR A 54 -15.53 -4.04 -9.79
C TYR A 54 -16.35 -2.78 -10.10
N ASP A 55 -17.68 -2.84 -9.93
CA ASP A 55 -18.55 -1.69 -10.11
C ASP A 55 -18.27 -0.61 -9.07
N TRP A 56 -18.01 -1.03 -7.82
CA TRP A 56 -17.66 -0.11 -6.75
C TRP A 56 -16.31 0.58 -7.03
N LEU A 57 -15.29 -0.19 -7.42
CA LEU A 57 -13.97 0.35 -7.79
C LEU A 57 -14.08 1.32 -8.98
N ALA A 58 -14.78 0.94 -10.04
CA ALA A 58 -14.99 1.81 -11.21
C ALA A 58 -15.61 3.15 -10.81
N LYS A 59 -16.61 3.12 -9.91
CA LYS A 59 -17.20 4.32 -9.34
C LYS A 59 -16.22 5.17 -8.55
N GLN A 60 -15.37 4.54 -7.70
CA GLN A 60 -14.35 5.28 -6.96
C GLN A 60 -13.35 5.96 -7.90
N PHE A 61 -12.86 5.27 -8.93
CA PHE A 61 -11.94 5.85 -9.93
C PHE A 61 -12.56 7.05 -10.67
N GLN A 62 -13.88 7.04 -10.91
CA GLN A 62 -14.56 8.16 -11.55
C GLN A 62 -14.79 9.35 -10.62
N MET A 63 -15.09 9.10 -9.33
CA MET A 63 -15.53 10.12 -8.39
C MET A 63 -14.42 10.69 -7.51
N SER A 64 -13.26 10.06 -7.45
CA SER A 64 -12.15 10.42 -6.56
C SER A 64 -10.84 10.56 -7.33
N ASN A 65 -9.91 11.33 -6.76
CA ASN A 65 -8.51 11.29 -7.15
C ASN A 65 -7.85 10.12 -6.42
N ILE A 66 -7.65 9.02 -7.13
CA ILE A 66 -7.11 7.79 -6.55
C ILE A 66 -5.58 7.81 -6.61
N HIS A 67 -4.95 7.56 -5.47
CA HIS A 67 -3.56 7.17 -5.37
C HIS A 67 -3.50 5.68 -5.04
N VAL A 68 -2.94 4.86 -5.92
CA VAL A 68 -2.84 3.42 -5.73
C VAL A 68 -1.55 3.09 -5.00
N VAL A 69 -1.64 2.27 -3.95
CA VAL A 69 -0.48 1.65 -3.32
C VAL A 69 -0.46 0.18 -3.71
N TYR A 70 0.53 -0.22 -4.48
CA TYR A 70 0.74 -1.62 -4.83
C TYR A 70 1.65 -2.30 -3.82
N ALA A 71 1.19 -3.38 -3.22
CA ALA A 71 2.00 -4.23 -2.35
C ALA A 71 2.52 -5.44 -3.14
N PHE A 72 3.65 -5.26 -3.80
CA PHE A 72 4.24 -6.28 -4.66
C PHE A 72 4.85 -7.43 -3.89
N SER A 73 4.46 -8.63 -4.25
CA SER A 73 4.92 -9.90 -3.71
C SER A 73 4.74 -11.00 -4.77
N ASP A 74 5.30 -12.19 -4.55
CA ASP A 74 5.00 -13.34 -5.41
C ASP A 74 3.50 -13.72 -5.33
N ASN A 75 2.85 -13.52 -4.18
CA ASN A 75 1.40 -13.69 -4.04
C ASN A 75 0.62 -12.66 -4.87
N TYR A 76 1.10 -11.42 -4.96
CA TYR A 76 0.48 -10.38 -5.77
C TYR A 76 0.39 -10.80 -7.24
N TYR A 77 1.51 -11.25 -7.80
CA TYR A 77 1.60 -11.68 -9.19
C TYR A 77 0.91 -13.03 -9.47
N SER A 78 0.61 -13.81 -8.44
CA SER A 78 -0.18 -15.03 -8.54
C SER A 78 -1.69 -14.79 -8.47
N SER A 79 -2.14 -13.55 -8.25
CA SER A 79 -3.54 -13.18 -8.10
C SER A 79 -4.07 -12.49 -9.36
N VAL A 80 -5.03 -13.11 -10.02
CA VAL A 80 -5.72 -12.52 -11.19
C VAL A 80 -6.41 -11.20 -10.83
N ALA A 81 -6.98 -11.10 -9.63
CA ALA A 81 -7.67 -9.89 -9.17
C ALA A 81 -6.72 -8.69 -9.10
N THR A 82 -5.53 -8.86 -8.49
CA THR A 82 -4.54 -7.78 -8.36
C THR A 82 -4.01 -7.31 -9.71
N LEU A 83 -3.83 -8.23 -10.67
CA LEU A 83 -3.39 -7.88 -12.02
C LEU A 83 -4.48 -7.09 -12.78
N ASN A 84 -5.76 -7.44 -12.60
CA ASN A 84 -6.88 -6.68 -13.18
C ASN A 84 -6.97 -5.28 -12.57
N GLU A 85 -6.76 -5.14 -11.25
CA GLU A 85 -6.72 -3.83 -10.57
C GLU A 85 -5.56 -2.97 -11.08
N MET A 86 -4.38 -3.57 -11.28
CA MET A 86 -3.22 -2.90 -11.86
C MET A 86 -3.54 -2.36 -13.27
N GLY A 87 -4.13 -3.17 -14.12
CA GLY A 87 -4.55 -2.77 -15.46
C GLY A 87 -5.58 -1.64 -15.46
N ALA A 88 -6.58 -1.71 -14.58
CA ALA A 88 -7.59 -0.67 -14.42
C ALA A 88 -6.98 0.66 -13.97
N ALA A 89 -6.12 0.64 -12.96
CA ALA A 89 -5.44 1.84 -12.46
C ALA A 89 -4.51 2.47 -13.52
N TRP A 90 -3.85 1.64 -14.32
CA TRP A 90 -3.02 2.09 -15.44
C TRP A 90 -3.84 2.81 -16.52
N VAL A 91 -4.96 2.22 -16.94
CA VAL A 91 -5.88 2.86 -17.92
C VAL A 91 -6.38 4.21 -17.39
N MET A 92 -6.70 4.28 -16.11
CA MET A 92 -7.18 5.51 -15.45
C MET A 92 -6.07 6.52 -15.16
N ARG A 93 -4.81 6.18 -15.44
CA ARG A 93 -3.61 7.00 -15.17
C ARG A 93 -3.54 7.46 -13.71
N CYS A 94 -3.87 6.58 -12.80
CA CYS A 94 -3.77 6.86 -11.37
C CYS A 94 -2.31 7.09 -10.96
N LYS A 95 -2.10 8.02 -10.04
CA LYS A 95 -0.84 8.09 -9.30
C LYS A 95 -0.66 6.80 -8.51
N TRP A 96 0.56 6.31 -8.40
CA TRP A 96 0.81 5.09 -7.64
C TRP A 96 2.15 5.12 -6.90
N THR A 97 2.23 4.33 -5.84
CA THR A 97 3.45 4.01 -5.09
C THR A 97 3.58 2.51 -4.95
N GLY A 98 4.77 1.98 -5.19
CA GLY A 98 5.07 0.56 -5.00
C GLY A 98 5.72 0.29 -3.65
N LEU A 99 5.17 -0.68 -2.91
CA LEU A 99 5.79 -1.31 -1.76
C LEU A 99 6.25 -2.70 -2.18
N LEU A 100 7.56 -2.99 -2.11
CA LEU A 100 8.06 -4.34 -2.27
C LEU A 100 8.04 -5.00 -0.89
N LEU A 101 7.19 -6.03 -0.74
CA LEU A 101 7.10 -6.78 0.50
C LEU A 101 8.36 -7.61 0.74
N PRO A 102 8.67 -7.99 1.99
CA PRO A 102 9.85 -8.77 2.31
C PRO A 102 10.01 -10.03 1.44
N GLY A 103 11.23 -10.25 0.95
CA GLY A 103 11.55 -11.35 0.03
C GLY A 103 11.28 -11.08 -1.44
N PHE A 104 10.51 -10.04 -1.80
CA PHE A 104 10.25 -9.69 -3.20
C PHE A 104 11.37 -8.82 -3.79
N ILE A 105 11.83 -9.15 -4.99
CA ILE A 105 12.91 -8.45 -5.66
C ILE A 105 12.40 -7.58 -6.82
N PHE A 106 13.04 -6.44 -7.02
CA PHE A 106 12.67 -5.44 -8.02
C PHE A 106 12.60 -6.01 -9.44
N ASP A 107 13.49 -6.92 -9.80
CA ASP A 107 13.57 -7.52 -11.14
C ASP A 107 12.31 -8.32 -11.53
N LYS A 108 11.55 -8.79 -10.55
CA LYS A 108 10.27 -9.48 -10.75
C LYS A 108 9.11 -8.54 -11.06
N LEU A 109 9.28 -7.22 -10.97
CA LEU A 109 8.22 -6.28 -11.35
C LEU A 109 7.82 -6.49 -12.81
N ALA A 110 6.51 -6.61 -13.06
CA ALA A 110 5.96 -6.88 -14.38
C ALA A 110 4.59 -6.22 -14.56
N GLY A 111 4.07 -6.27 -15.78
CA GLY A 111 2.75 -5.73 -16.10
C GLY A 111 2.78 -4.24 -16.48
N CYS A 112 1.71 -3.53 -16.16
CA CYS A 112 1.52 -2.12 -16.51
C CYS A 112 2.23 -1.17 -15.52
N ILE A 113 3.46 -1.50 -15.14
CA ILE A 113 4.28 -0.76 -14.17
C ILE A 113 5.46 -0.12 -14.88
N ASP A 114 5.69 1.16 -14.62
CA ASP A 114 6.94 1.82 -15.04
C ASP A 114 8.07 1.39 -14.10
N LYS A 115 8.97 0.56 -14.63
CA LYS A 115 10.13 0.06 -13.88
C LYS A 115 11.17 1.14 -13.52
N ASN A 116 11.05 2.34 -14.08
CA ASN A 116 11.90 3.46 -13.70
C ASN A 116 11.38 4.19 -12.44
N GLN A 117 10.17 3.89 -11.99
CA GLN A 117 9.63 4.47 -10.77
C GLN A 117 10.23 3.80 -9.54
N ILE A 118 10.72 4.62 -8.61
CA ILE A 118 11.32 4.16 -7.36
C ILE A 118 10.22 3.58 -6.46
N CYS A 119 10.41 2.34 -6.02
CA CYS A 119 9.57 1.68 -5.03
C CYS A 119 10.22 1.69 -3.64
N ILE A 120 9.42 1.45 -2.61
CA ILE A 120 9.87 1.29 -1.22
C ILE A 120 10.04 -0.20 -0.95
N LYS A 121 11.27 -0.67 -0.75
CA LYS A 121 11.56 -2.07 -0.40
C LYS A 121 11.54 -2.19 1.12
N LEU A 122 10.55 -2.92 1.67
CA LEU A 122 10.30 -2.98 3.12
C LEU A 122 11.32 -3.81 3.91
N ASP A 123 12.12 -4.61 3.23
CA ASP A 123 13.27 -5.36 3.77
C ASP A 123 14.59 -4.87 3.17
N ASP A 124 14.66 -3.58 2.79
CA ASP A 124 15.90 -3.00 2.27
C ASP A 124 17.01 -3.10 3.34
N PRO A 125 18.17 -3.70 3.00
CA PRO A 125 19.30 -3.79 3.94
C PRO A 125 19.86 -2.42 4.32
N ASP A 126 19.70 -1.41 3.43
CA ASP A 126 20.01 -0.02 3.77
C ASP A 126 18.82 0.64 4.47
N ILE A 127 18.83 0.51 5.80
CA ILE A 127 17.77 1.07 6.66
C ILE A 127 17.66 2.60 6.54
N ILE A 128 18.73 3.30 6.21
CA ILE A 128 18.72 4.76 6.06
C ILE A 128 17.92 5.12 4.81
N THR A 129 18.21 4.48 3.69
CA THR A 129 17.46 4.65 2.44
C THR A 129 15.99 4.27 2.62
N LEU A 130 15.68 3.18 3.31
CA LEU A 130 14.29 2.78 3.59
C LEU A 130 13.55 3.86 4.40
N LYS A 131 14.14 4.34 5.48
CA LYS A 131 13.56 5.39 6.32
C LYS A 131 13.35 6.70 5.55
N GLN A 132 14.28 7.07 4.69
CA GLN A 132 14.15 8.25 3.82
C GLN A 132 13.00 8.11 2.81
N ARG A 133 12.84 6.95 2.17
CA ARG A 133 11.74 6.68 1.23
C ARG A 133 10.38 6.71 1.91
N LEU A 134 10.26 6.15 3.12
CA LEU A 134 9.03 6.23 3.91
C LEU A 134 8.71 7.68 4.32
N ARG A 135 9.72 8.50 4.66
CA ARG A 135 9.54 9.93 4.93
C ARG A 135 9.05 10.67 3.67
N GLN A 136 9.67 10.45 2.51
CA GLN A 136 9.22 11.04 1.24
C GLN A 136 7.77 10.66 0.93
N PHE A 137 7.42 9.39 1.11
CA PHE A 137 6.04 8.93 0.93
C PHE A 137 5.07 9.64 1.88
N ARG A 138 5.41 9.74 3.19
CA ARG A 138 4.63 10.50 4.17
C ARG A 138 4.37 11.93 3.69
N ASP A 139 5.44 12.64 3.32
CA ASP A 139 5.37 14.04 2.91
C ASP A 139 4.51 14.22 1.66
N ASP A 140 4.62 13.31 0.71
CA ASP A 140 3.78 13.29 -0.50
C ASP A 140 2.31 13.07 -0.17
N ILE A 141 1.99 12.16 0.75
CA ILE A 141 0.60 11.90 1.18
C ILE A 141 0.04 13.09 1.95
N ILE A 142 0.78 13.65 2.89
CA ILE A 142 0.37 14.86 3.64
C ILE A 142 0.02 15.99 2.67
N LYS A 143 0.89 16.26 1.71
CA LYS A 143 0.68 17.29 0.69
C LYS A 143 -0.51 17.00 -0.21
N GLU A 144 -0.64 15.75 -0.69
CA GLU A 144 -1.69 15.34 -1.61
C GLU A 144 -3.08 15.39 -0.98
N PHE A 145 -3.17 14.99 0.29
CA PHE A 145 -4.44 14.92 1.04
C PHE A 145 -4.74 16.21 1.81
N GLY A 146 -3.82 17.16 1.84
CA GLY A 146 -3.96 18.41 2.60
C GLY A 146 -4.06 18.18 4.11
N LEU A 147 -3.26 17.25 4.64
CA LEU A 147 -3.23 16.87 6.05
C LEU A 147 -2.34 17.85 6.84
N GLU A 148 -2.57 17.92 8.15
CA GLU A 148 -1.63 18.55 9.07
C GLU A 148 -0.34 17.71 9.16
N SER A 149 0.81 18.37 9.34
CA SER A 149 2.06 17.67 9.53
C SER A 149 2.09 16.98 10.89
N ILE A 150 2.46 15.71 10.91
CA ILE A 150 2.77 14.99 12.15
C ILE A 150 4.09 15.52 12.75
N ASP A 151 4.19 15.51 14.08
CA ASP A 151 5.44 15.76 14.77
C ASP A 151 6.53 14.76 14.32
N GLU A 152 7.78 15.24 14.18
CA GLU A 152 8.85 14.42 13.60
C GLU A 152 9.26 13.28 14.54
N ASP A 153 9.30 13.51 15.85
CA ASP A 153 9.66 12.47 16.83
C ASP A 153 8.55 11.40 16.88
N GLU A 154 7.29 11.81 16.85
CA GLU A 154 6.15 10.89 16.76
C GLU A 154 6.20 10.08 15.47
N TRP A 155 6.48 10.72 14.33
CA TRP A 155 6.63 10.02 13.07
C TRP A 155 7.73 8.97 13.13
N GLU A 156 8.91 9.32 13.68
CA GLU A 156 10.03 8.39 13.76
C GLU A 156 9.70 7.17 14.62
N GLU A 157 9.04 7.36 15.76
CA GLU A 157 8.56 6.26 16.60
C GLU A 157 7.60 5.34 15.83
N LYS A 158 6.56 5.89 15.22
CA LYS A 158 5.52 5.11 14.52
C LYS A 158 6.04 4.41 13.27
N ARG A 159 6.95 5.07 12.53
CA ARG A 159 7.66 4.45 11.41
C ARG A 159 8.48 3.25 11.86
N ASP A 160 9.23 3.39 12.95
CA ASP A 160 10.10 2.33 13.45
C ASP A 160 9.28 1.16 14.04
N ASP A 161 8.17 1.44 14.71
CA ASP A 161 7.18 0.44 15.11
C ASP A 161 6.60 -0.33 13.91
N PHE A 162 6.26 0.38 12.84
CA PHE A 162 5.81 -0.23 11.60
C PHE A 162 6.89 -1.17 11.02
N LEU A 163 8.13 -0.72 10.90
CA LEU A 163 9.22 -1.54 10.37
C LEU A 163 9.49 -2.78 11.24
N ASN A 164 9.39 -2.67 12.56
CA ASN A 164 9.48 -3.80 13.47
C ASN A 164 8.34 -4.81 13.25
N LYS A 165 7.10 -4.35 13.07
CA LYS A 165 5.96 -5.22 12.75
C LYS A 165 6.19 -5.96 11.42
N ILE A 166 6.64 -5.26 10.37
CA ILE A 166 6.96 -5.85 9.08
C ILE A 166 7.99 -6.99 9.22
N LYS A 167 9.06 -6.74 9.99
CA LYS A 167 10.10 -7.75 10.26
C LYS A 167 9.55 -8.98 10.98
N ILE A 168 8.72 -8.79 12.00
CA ILE A 168 8.09 -9.89 12.76
C ILE A 168 7.18 -10.73 11.85
N ILE A 169 6.37 -10.08 10.99
CA ILE A 169 5.49 -10.77 10.06
C ILE A 169 6.32 -11.60 9.07
N ALA A 170 7.40 -11.04 8.53
CA ALA A 170 8.29 -11.75 7.61
C ALA A 170 8.89 -13.00 8.25
N GLN A 171 9.44 -12.88 9.46
CA GLN A 171 10.01 -14.00 10.20
C GLN A 171 9.01 -15.14 10.47
N LYS A 172 7.75 -14.80 10.81
CA LYS A 172 6.69 -15.81 11.00
C LYS A 172 6.40 -16.56 9.71
N LYS A 173 6.28 -15.86 8.58
CA LYS A 173 6.02 -16.49 7.30
C LYS A 173 7.15 -17.41 6.86
N ASP A 174 8.41 -17.04 7.08
CA ASP A 174 9.57 -17.89 6.78
C ASP A 174 9.54 -19.19 7.59
N ILE A 175 9.16 -19.14 8.87
CA ILE A 175 9.02 -20.32 9.74
C ILE A 175 7.89 -21.23 9.25
N GLU A 176 6.73 -20.67 8.85
CA GLU A 176 5.59 -21.44 8.35
C GLU A 176 5.92 -22.18 7.05
N ILE A 177 6.67 -21.56 6.14
CA ILE A 177 7.11 -22.20 4.89
C ILE A 177 8.06 -23.36 5.20
N THR A 178 9.06 -23.16 6.07
CA THR A 178 10.06 -24.18 6.43
C THR A 178 9.44 -25.37 7.20
N SER A 179 8.32 -25.15 7.90
CA SER A 179 7.64 -26.21 8.66
C SER A 179 6.65 -27.03 7.79
N SER A 180 6.40 -26.60 6.57
CA SER A 180 5.44 -27.25 5.63
C SER A 180 6.14 -28.10 4.56
N GLU A 181 7.48 -28.10 4.53
CA GLU A 181 8.35 -28.96 3.74
C GLU A 181 8.79 -30.20 4.52
#